data_d199e0a403a538e0dbb634a249b479bb
#
_entry.id   d199e0a403a538e0dbb634a249b479bb
#
_cell.length_a   1.000
_cell.length_b   1.000
_cell.length_c   1.000
_cell.angle_alpha   90.00
_cell.angle_beta   90.00
_cell.angle_gamma   90.00
#
_symmetry.space_group_name_H-M   'P 1'
#
loop_
_entity.id
_entity.type
_entity.pdbx_description
1 polymer ?
#
loop_
_entity_poly.entity_id
_entity_poly.type
_entity_poly.pdbx_seq_one_letter_code
_entity_poly.pdbx_strand_id
1 'polypeptide(L)'
;MQLIFFPSLMGKRMYSFCIWGVRRCAEKENLEWGKQVGNNRENETEIDLLQLAKALWHKAWAIVLVTLITAAMAFAGTKLFITPLYTASAMMYVNNSSISVGSTQVNLSDLTAAQSLVETYMVILKTRGTLEEVIKEANLPYDYEQLSGMIEAGAVNSTEVFSISVTSASPEEAEKIANTIAELLPNRIADIVEGSSVRIVDYAVVPSKKTSPSLSKNTMLGAVLGFVLSCGVFTVLYLLDDVVHNEDYVRVTFDLPVLAVVPDLTE
;
A
#
# COMPACT_ATOMS: atom_id res chain seq x y z
N MET A 1 -20.19 -10.91 107.92
CA MET A 1 -19.31 -9.74 107.79
C MET A 1 -18.34 -9.99 106.70
N GLN A 2 -18.19 -9.08 105.83
CA GLN A 2 -17.40 -8.98 104.60
C GLN A 2 -17.93 -9.67 103.36
N LEU A 3 -18.61 -8.86 102.61
CA LEU A 3 -18.86 -8.96 101.19
C LEU A 3 -17.54 -8.85 100.39
N ILE A 4 -17.22 -9.80 99.55
CA ILE A 4 -16.18 -9.62 98.56
C ILE A 4 -16.84 -9.52 97.21
N PHE A 5 -16.76 -8.37 96.65
CA PHE A 5 -17.17 -7.92 95.36
C PHE A 5 -16.30 -8.54 94.30
N PHE A 6 -16.87 -9.29 93.36
CA PHE A 6 -16.21 -9.71 92.13
C PHE A 6 -17.00 -9.17 90.92
N PRO A 7 -16.53 -8.10 90.33
CA PRO A 7 -17.00 -7.80 89.02
C PRO A 7 -15.83 -7.74 88.02
N SER A 8 -16.13 -8.04 86.84
CA SER A 8 -15.37 -7.49 85.73
C SER A 8 -14.22 -8.31 85.16
N LEU A 9 -14.51 -9.51 84.67
CA LEU A 9 -13.66 -10.14 83.63
C LEU A 9 -14.42 -10.64 82.42
N MET A 10 -15.76 -10.65 82.40
CA MET A 10 -16.56 -11.16 81.33
C MET A 10 -16.97 -10.11 80.27
N GLY A 11 -16.98 -8.83 80.63
CA GLY A 11 -17.38 -7.72 79.75
C GLY A 11 -16.31 -7.33 78.70
N LYS A 12 -15.00 -7.35 79.13
CA LYS A 12 -13.93 -6.91 78.22
C LYS A 12 -13.63 -7.89 77.06
N ARG A 13 -13.88 -9.17 77.24
CA ARG A 13 -13.69 -10.14 76.11
C ARG A 13 -14.82 -10.07 75.06
N MET A 14 -16.01 -9.76 75.48
CA MET A 14 -17.16 -9.68 74.57
C MET A 14 -17.09 -8.42 73.69
N TYR A 15 -16.72 -7.28 74.29
CA TYR A 15 -16.54 -6.03 73.51
C TYR A 15 -15.33 -6.12 72.56
N SER A 16 -14.25 -6.79 72.94
CA SER A 16 -13.11 -6.98 72.06
C SER A 16 -13.42 -7.86 70.85
N PHE A 17 -14.31 -8.87 71.00
CA PHE A 17 -14.70 -9.75 69.92
C PHE A 17 -15.67 -9.06 68.95
N CYS A 18 -16.59 -8.25 69.42
CA CYS A 18 -17.47 -7.43 68.56
C CYS A 18 -16.71 -6.38 67.79
N ILE A 19 -15.79 -5.65 68.42
CA ILE A 19 -14.97 -4.64 67.73
C ILE A 19 -14.05 -5.27 66.70
N TRP A 20 -13.54 -6.48 66.91
CA TRP A 20 -12.68 -7.20 65.97
C TRP A 20 -13.49 -7.76 64.79
N GLY A 21 -14.72 -8.20 65.03
CA GLY A 21 -15.66 -8.64 63.95
C GLY A 21 -16.06 -7.48 63.06
N VAL A 22 -16.46 -6.34 63.62
CA VAL A 22 -16.87 -5.16 62.86
C VAL A 22 -15.70 -4.55 62.08
N ARG A 23 -14.47 -4.52 62.62
CA ARG A 23 -13.29 -4.11 61.88
C ARG A 23 -12.99 -5.03 60.67
N ARG A 24 -13.15 -6.33 60.83
CA ARG A 24 -12.90 -7.29 59.75
C ARG A 24 -13.94 -7.26 58.65
N CYS A 25 -15.21 -6.96 58.99
CA CYS A 25 -16.26 -6.72 58.02
C CYS A 25 -16.01 -5.39 57.25
N ALA A 26 -15.71 -4.30 57.94
CA ALA A 26 -15.42 -3.02 57.33
C ALA A 26 -14.13 -3.04 56.47
N GLU A 27 -13.11 -3.83 56.90
CA GLU A 27 -11.87 -3.99 56.11
C GLU A 27 -12.08 -4.84 54.87
N LYS A 28 -12.92 -5.90 54.91
CA LYS A 28 -13.31 -6.66 53.74
C LYS A 28 -14.17 -5.87 52.75
N GLU A 29 -15.13 -5.09 53.28
CA GLU A 29 -16.00 -4.27 52.48
C GLU A 29 -15.22 -3.15 51.75
N ASN A 30 -14.28 -2.52 52.42
CA ASN A 30 -13.37 -1.53 51.85
C ASN A 30 -12.37 -2.15 50.86
N LEU A 31 -11.95 -3.40 51.04
CA LEU A 31 -11.10 -4.14 50.08
C LEU A 31 -11.87 -4.56 48.82
N GLU A 32 -13.13 -4.92 48.95
CA GLU A 32 -13.97 -5.23 47.79
C GLU A 32 -14.37 -3.97 47.02
N TRP A 33 -14.70 -2.88 47.73
CA TRP A 33 -14.92 -1.57 47.09
C TRP A 33 -13.67 -1.05 46.40
N GLY A 34 -12.50 -1.15 47.02
CA GLY A 34 -11.23 -0.77 46.39
C GLY A 34 -10.88 -1.61 45.15
N LYS A 35 -11.25 -2.89 45.14
CA LYS A 35 -11.08 -3.75 43.93
C LYS A 35 -12.06 -3.42 42.83
N GLN A 36 -13.32 -3.11 43.13
CA GLN A 36 -14.31 -2.72 42.11
C GLN A 36 -14.00 -1.36 41.51
N VAL A 37 -13.57 -0.39 42.32
CA VAL A 37 -13.18 0.96 41.87
C VAL A 37 -11.86 0.92 41.07
N GLY A 38 -10.93 0.04 41.46
CA GLY A 38 -9.67 -0.16 40.71
C GLY A 38 -9.89 -0.81 39.35
N ASN A 39 -10.80 -1.77 39.26
CA ASN A 39 -11.08 -2.49 38.01
C ASN A 39 -11.91 -1.65 37.01
N ASN A 40 -12.70 -0.69 37.49
CA ASN A 40 -13.45 0.23 36.62
C ASN A 40 -12.59 1.38 36.06
N ARG A 41 -11.46 1.72 36.70
CA ARG A 41 -10.56 2.78 36.20
C ARG A 41 -9.63 2.32 35.08
N GLU A 42 -9.39 1.01 34.95
CA GLU A 42 -8.61 0.45 33.86
C GLU A 42 -9.42 0.34 32.55
N ASN A 43 -10.75 0.43 32.62
CA ASN A 43 -11.63 0.33 31.43
C ASN A 43 -11.97 1.69 30.78
N GLU A 44 -11.55 2.82 31.35
CA GLU A 44 -11.92 4.16 30.86
C GLU A 44 -11.14 4.66 29.64
N THR A 45 -10.17 3.89 29.12
CA THR A 45 -9.40 4.28 27.92
C THR A 45 -9.30 3.18 26.87
N GLU A 46 -9.94 2.04 27.05
CA GLU A 46 -10.01 1.03 26.00
C GLU A 46 -11.11 1.42 25.03
N ILE A 47 -10.70 2.01 23.90
CA ILE A 47 -11.57 2.11 22.72
C ILE A 47 -11.96 0.67 22.40
N ASP A 48 -13.19 0.29 22.66
CA ASP A 48 -13.70 -1.04 22.38
C ASP A 48 -13.73 -1.24 20.85
N LEU A 49 -12.62 -1.76 20.32
CA LEU A 49 -12.45 -2.02 18.89
C LEU A 49 -13.55 -2.93 18.35
N LEU A 50 -14.18 -3.72 19.20
CA LEU A 50 -15.26 -4.62 18.84
C LEU A 50 -16.57 -3.86 18.62
N GLN A 51 -16.84 -2.84 19.46
CA GLN A 51 -17.98 -1.94 19.29
C GLN A 51 -17.80 -1.05 18.06
N LEU A 52 -16.59 -0.53 17.83
CA LEU A 52 -16.23 0.22 16.62
C LEU A 52 -16.45 -0.62 15.36
N ALA A 53 -15.97 -1.89 15.37
CA ALA A 53 -16.16 -2.80 14.25
C ALA A 53 -17.63 -3.10 13.98
N LYS A 54 -18.45 -3.27 15.03
CA LYS A 54 -19.90 -3.49 14.92
C LYS A 54 -20.61 -2.26 14.38
N ALA A 55 -20.24 -1.07 14.82
CA ALA A 55 -20.77 0.20 14.31
C ALA A 55 -20.43 0.42 12.83
N LEU A 56 -19.18 0.11 12.42
CA LEU A 56 -18.78 0.14 11.02
C LEU A 56 -19.55 -0.88 10.19
N TRP A 57 -19.78 -2.08 10.73
CA TRP A 57 -20.56 -3.11 10.04
C TRP A 57 -21.99 -2.67 9.78
N HIS A 58 -22.64 -2.00 10.72
CA HIS A 58 -24.00 -1.46 10.54
C HIS A 58 -24.04 -0.36 9.47
N LYS A 59 -22.97 0.41 9.30
CA LYS A 59 -22.82 1.45 8.27
C LYS A 59 -22.10 0.93 7.00
N ALA A 60 -21.82 -0.39 6.91
CA ALA A 60 -21.07 -1.00 5.81
C ALA A 60 -21.67 -0.69 4.43
N TRP A 61 -23.02 -0.61 4.32
CA TRP A 61 -23.69 -0.24 3.07
C TRP A 61 -23.27 1.15 2.59
N ALA A 62 -23.19 2.13 3.49
CA ALA A 62 -22.75 3.48 3.15
C ALA A 62 -21.27 3.52 2.75
N ILE A 63 -20.41 2.74 3.43
CA ILE A 63 -18.99 2.60 3.09
C ILE A 63 -18.84 2.04 1.67
N VAL A 64 -19.57 0.98 1.35
CA VAL A 64 -19.57 0.36 0.02
C VAL A 64 -20.05 1.36 -1.05
N LEU A 65 -21.08 2.12 -0.78
CA LEU A 65 -21.62 3.12 -1.71
C LEU A 65 -20.58 4.21 -1.98
N VAL A 66 -19.95 4.77 -0.97
CA VAL A 66 -18.88 5.78 -1.12
C VAL A 66 -17.70 5.20 -1.90
N THR A 67 -17.28 3.96 -1.60
CA THR A 67 -16.20 3.27 -2.31
C THR A 67 -16.53 3.08 -3.79
N LEU A 68 -17.77 2.73 -4.13
CA LEU A 68 -18.21 2.60 -5.53
C LEU A 68 -18.21 3.94 -6.26
N ILE A 69 -18.65 5.01 -5.60
CA ILE A 69 -18.64 6.37 -6.19
C ILE A 69 -17.20 6.82 -6.47
N THR A 70 -16.28 6.64 -5.50
CA THR A 70 -14.88 7.02 -5.68
C THR A 70 -14.18 6.17 -6.76
N ALA A 71 -14.47 4.88 -6.83
CA ALA A 71 -13.99 4.01 -7.90
C ALA A 71 -14.52 4.45 -9.29
N ALA A 72 -15.78 4.79 -9.39
CA ALA A 72 -16.40 5.30 -10.62
C ALA A 72 -15.80 6.65 -11.05
N MET A 73 -15.56 7.55 -10.10
CA MET A 73 -14.87 8.83 -10.36
C MET A 73 -13.44 8.61 -10.83
N ALA A 74 -12.68 7.69 -10.20
CA ALA A 74 -11.32 7.35 -10.62
C ALA A 74 -11.31 6.73 -12.03
N PHE A 75 -12.26 5.86 -12.35
CA PHE A 75 -12.41 5.28 -13.68
C PHE A 75 -12.73 6.34 -14.74
N ALA A 76 -13.71 7.20 -14.48
CA ALA A 76 -14.10 8.27 -15.39
C ALA A 76 -12.96 9.28 -15.57
N GLY A 77 -12.30 9.69 -14.49
CA GLY A 77 -11.14 10.58 -14.52
C GLY A 77 -10.00 10.00 -15.35
N THR A 78 -9.64 8.74 -15.14
CA THR A 78 -8.58 8.07 -15.91
C THR A 78 -8.92 8.01 -17.40
N LYS A 79 -10.17 7.76 -17.76
CA LYS A 79 -10.60 7.63 -19.17
C LYS A 79 -10.69 8.97 -19.89
N LEU A 80 -11.06 10.05 -19.19
CA LEU A 80 -11.32 11.37 -19.78
C LEU A 80 -10.08 12.28 -19.79
N PHE A 81 -9.22 12.18 -18.76
CA PHE A 81 -8.11 13.11 -18.60
C PHE A 81 -6.75 12.56 -19.04
N ILE A 82 -6.60 11.23 -19.17
CA ILE A 82 -5.30 10.63 -19.50
C ILE A 82 -5.32 10.14 -20.95
N THR A 83 -4.40 10.67 -21.75
CA THR A 83 -4.20 10.23 -23.14
C THR A 83 -3.73 8.78 -23.19
N PRO A 84 -4.28 7.95 -24.09
CA PRO A 84 -3.80 6.59 -24.27
C PRO A 84 -2.38 6.60 -24.86
N LEU A 85 -1.49 5.78 -24.28
CA LEU A 85 -0.14 5.58 -24.78
C LEU A 85 0.03 4.16 -25.30
N TYR A 86 0.79 4.03 -26.35
CA TYR A 86 1.09 2.77 -27.04
C TYR A 86 2.58 2.52 -26.98
N THR A 87 2.98 1.29 -26.72
CA THR A 87 4.39 0.88 -26.66
C THR A 87 4.69 -0.11 -27.74
N ALA A 88 5.65 0.23 -28.59
CA ALA A 88 6.23 -0.66 -29.59
C ALA A 88 7.62 -1.09 -29.12
N SER A 89 7.98 -2.36 -29.30
CA SER A 89 9.25 -2.90 -28.82
C SER A 89 9.97 -3.65 -29.94
N ALA A 90 11.25 -3.35 -30.13
CA ALA A 90 12.18 -4.10 -30.96
C ALA A 90 13.12 -4.91 -30.09
N MET A 91 13.54 -6.10 -30.55
CA MET A 91 14.48 -6.97 -29.85
C MET A 91 15.78 -7.09 -30.62
N MET A 92 16.88 -7.04 -29.88
CA MET A 92 18.23 -7.10 -30.43
C MET A 92 19.08 -8.08 -29.63
N TYR A 93 20.02 -8.73 -30.30
CA TYR A 93 20.97 -9.68 -29.73
C TYR A 93 22.38 -9.10 -29.77
N VAL A 94 23.07 -9.17 -28.66
CA VAL A 94 24.48 -8.78 -28.55
C VAL A 94 25.37 -9.98 -28.85
N ASN A 95 26.18 -9.89 -29.88
CA ASN A 95 27.22 -10.88 -30.14
C ASN A 95 28.57 -10.29 -29.80
N ASN A 96 29.23 -10.85 -28.79
CA ASN A 96 30.61 -10.53 -28.47
C ASN A 96 31.55 -11.52 -29.18
N SER A 97 32.04 -11.14 -30.34
CA SER A 97 32.92 -11.97 -31.14
C SER A 97 34.38 -12.13 -30.58
N SER A 98 34.64 -11.52 -29.40
CA SER A 98 35.92 -11.70 -28.69
C SER A 98 36.02 -13.05 -27.95
N ILE A 99 34.95 -13.88 -27.96
CA ILE A 99 35.03 -15.25 -27.44
C ILE A 99 35.77 -16.09 -28.47
N SER A 100 37.02 -16.33 -28.21
CA SER A 100 37.91 -17.14 -29.05
C SER A 100 37.35 -18.54 -29.28
N VAL A 101 37.25 -18.91 -30.53
CA VAL A 101 37.00 -20.27 -31.02
C VAL A 101 38.00 -21.22 -30.40
N GLY A 102 37.68 -21.90 -29.31
CA GLY A 102 38.58 -22.87 -28.69
C GLY A 102 38.20 -23.45 -27.34
N SER A 103 37.25 -22.90 -26.61
CA SER A 103 36.82 -23.48 -25.33
C SER A 103 35.35 -23.81 -25.32
N THR A 104 35.05 -25.09 -25.23
CA THR A 104 33.69 -25.67 -25.17
C THR A 104 33.02 -25.45 -23.78
N GLN A 105 33.51 -24.51 -22.97
CA GLN A 105 32.94 -24.23 -21.66
C GLN A 105 32.33 -22.83 -21.64
N VAL A 106 31.00 -22.79 -21.58
CA VAL A 106 30.25 -21.56 -21.28
C VAL A 106 30.56 -21.21 -19.81
N ASN A 107 31.44 -20.23 -19.61
CA ASN A 107 31.75 -19.75 -18.28
C ASN A 107 30.69 -18.75 -17.81
N LEU A 108 30.32 -18.81 -16.53
CA LEU A 108 29.43 -17.81 -15.91
C LEU A 108 29.98 -16.37 -16.07
N SER A 109 31.29 -16.20 -16.17
CA SER A 109 31.94 -14.93 -16.44
C SER A 109 31.57 -14.33 -17.81
N ASP A 110 31.35 -15.15 -18.80
CA ASP A 110 30.98 -14.71 -20.17
C ASP A 110 29.53 -14.15 -20.18
N LEU A 111 28.62 -14.77 -19.43
CA LEU A 111 27.24 -14.31 -19.30
C LEU A 111 27.17 -12.97 -18.53
N THR A 112 27.99 -12.81 -17.48
CA THR A 112 28.06 -11.54 -16.74
C THR A 112 28.66 -10.43 -17.59
N ALA A 113 29.64 -10.74 -18.40
CA ALA A 113 30.26 -9.78 -19.33
C ALA A 113 29.25 -9.33 -20.41
N ALA A 114 28.47 -10.26 -20.95
CA ALA A 114 27.42 -9.92 -21.93
C ALA A 114 26.34 -9.02 -21.35
N GLN A 115 25.91 -9.23 -20.10
CA GLN A 115 24.98 -8.35 -19.40
C GLN A 115 25.55 -6.94 -19.20
N SER A 116 26.82 -6.81 -18.83
CA SER A 116 27.47 -5.50 -18.70
C SER A 116 27.58 -4.75 -20.03
N LEU A 117 27.73 -5.50 -21.15
CA LEU A 117 27.69 -4.90 -22.49
C LEU A 117 26.30 -4.35 -22.82
N VAL A 118 25.21 -5.07 -22.49
CA VAL A 118 23.86 -4.58 -22.69
C VAL A 118 23.61 -3.27 -21.94
N GLU A 119 24.07 -3.19 -20.68
CA GLU A 119 23.97 -1.94 -19.90
C GLU A 119 24.76 -0.79 -20.58
N THR A 120 25.95 -1.09 -21.09
CA THR A 120 26.77 -0.10 -21.83
C THR A 120 26.04 0.37 -23.10
N TYR A 121 25.39 -0.51 -23.83
CA TYR A 121 24.64 -0.17 -25.05
C TYR A 121 23.40 0.65 -24.75
N MET A 122 22.75 0.41 -23.61
CA MET A 122 21.66 1.26 -23.15
C MET A 122 22.12 2.69 -22.82
N VAL A 123 23.32 2.83 -22.28
CA VAL A 123 23.92 4.15 -22.05
C VAL A 123 24.24 4.83 -23.38
N ILE A 124 24.83 4.13 -24.35
CA ILE A 124 25.12 4.66 -25.70
C ILE A 124 23.84 5.10 -26.41
N LEU A 125 22.78 4.30 -26.34
CA LEU A 125 21.46 4.64 -26.90
C LEU A 125 20.93 5.96 -26.37
N LYS A 126 21.04 6.19 -25.06
CA LYS A 126 20.53 7.40 -24.38
C LYS A 126 21.47 8.61 -24.52
N THR A 127 22.59 8.50 -25.23
CA THR A 127 23.43 9.67 -25.48
C THR A 127 22.74 10.66 -26.40
N ARG A 128 23.00 11.94 -26.16
CA ARG A 128 22.44 13.03 -26.97
C ARG A 128 22.72 12.83 -28.47
N GLY A 129 23.95 12.47 -28.82
CA GLY A 129 24.35 12.28 -30.24
C GLY A 129 23.56 11.19 -30.94
N THR A 130 23.30 10.06 -30.26
CA THR A 130 22.50 8.97 -30.83
C THR A 130 21.04 9.37 -30.99
N LEU A 131 20.45 10.04 -29.98
CA LEU A 131 19.07 10.47 -30.04
C LEU A 131 18.81 11.57 -31.06
N GLU A 132 19.74 12.53 -31.24
CA GLU A 132 19.67 13.56 -32.29
C GLU A 132 19.73 12.93 -33.69
N GLU A 133 20.52 11.89 -33.89
CA GLU A 133 20.58 11.13 -35.15
C GLU A 133 19.25 10.42 -35.45
N VAL A 134 18.67 9.76 -34.43
CA VAL A 134 17.33 9.15 -34.53
C VAL A 134 16.26 10.17 -34.86
N ILE A 135 16.26 11.33 -34.20
CA ILE A 135 15.31 12.43 -34.47
C ILE A 135 15.40 12.88 -35.91
N LYS A 136 16.61 13.03 -36.42
CA LYS A 136 16.87 13.48 -37.79
C LYS A 136 16.42 12.45 -38.81
N GLU A 137 16.77 11.16 -38.61
CA GLU A 137 16.46 10.07 -39.53
C GLU A 137 14.94 9.79 -39.58
N ALA A 138 14.32 9.74 -38.40
CA ALA A 138 12.86 9.52 -38.32
C ALA A 138 12.04 10.81 -38.59
N ASN A 139 12.70 11.98 -38.79
CA ASN A 139 12.07 13.29 -38.99
C ASN A 139 11.01 13.59 -37.92
N LEU A 140 11.44 13.56 -36.63
CA LEU A 140 10.56 13.72 -35.48
C LEU A 140 10.50 15.18 -35.01
N PRO A 141 9.34 15.63 -34.50
CA PRO A 141 9.20 16.99 -33.97
C PRO A 141 9.62 17.11 -32.50
N TYR A 142 10.40 16.16 -31.99
CA TYR A 142 10.79 16.08 -30.56
C TYR A 142 12.21 16.61 -30.33
N ASP A 143 12.45 17.09 -29.10
CA ASP A 143 13.81 17.32 -28.60
C ASP A 143 14.38 16.00 -28.01
N TYR A 144 15.72 15.94 -27.89
CA TYR A 144 16.39 14.74 -27.38
C TYR A 144 15.94 14.33 -25.98
N GLU A 145 15.61 15.30 -25.09
CA GLU A 145 15.12 15.04 -23.74
C GLU A 145 13.74 14.37 -23.78
N GLN A 146 12.86 14.85 -24.65
CA GLN A 146 11.53 14.26 -24.83
C GLN A 146 11.63 12.84 -25.36
N LEU A 147 12.46 12.63 -26.38
CA LEU A 147 12.67 11.31 -26.96
C LEU A 147 13.29 10.34 -25.93
N SER A 148 14.27 10.80 -25.16
CA SER A 148 14.90 10.01 -24.09
C SER A 148 13.88 9.54 -23.05
N GLY A 149 12.89 10.37 -22.73
CA GLY A 149 11.79 10.02 -21.80
C GLY A 149 10.78 9.01 -22.38
N MET A 150 10.70 8.89 -23.71
CA MET A 150 9.82 7.96 -24.43
C MET A 150 10.44 6.56 -24.61
N ILE A 151 11.78 6.45 -24.42
CA ILE A 151 12.54 5.22 -24.70
C ILE A 151 12.90 4.52 -23.38
N GLU A 152 12.50 3.27 -23.28
CA GLU A 152 12.95 2.33 -22.26
C GLU A 152 13.71 1.20 -22.94
N ALA A 153 14.86 0.82 -22.39
CA ALA A 153 15.66 -0.30 -22.87
C ALA A 153 16.10 -1.18 -21.71
N GLY A 154 16.14 -2.48 -21.92
CA GLY A 154 16.49 -3.42 -20.86
C GLY A 154 16.80 -4.82 -21.38
N ALA A 155 17.65 -5.56 -20.64
CA ALA A 155 17.93 -6.97 -20.92
C ALA A 155 16.67 -7.83 -20.73
N VAL A 156 16.43 -8.74 -21.64
CA VAL A 156 15.32 -9.70 -21.56
C VAL A 156 15.78 -10.93 -20.75
N ASN A 157 15.15 -11.17 -19.61
CA ASN A 157 15.42 -12.35 -18.75
C ASN A 157 16.90 -12.55 -18.39
N SER A 158 17.66 -11.49 -18.25
CA SER A 158 19.13 -11.56 -17.99
C SER A 158 19.90 -12.35 -19.05
N THR A 159 19.49 -12.26 -20.29
CA THR A 159 20.16 -12.85 -21.44
C THR A 159 20.94 -11.80 -22.24
N GLU A 160 21.63 -12.24 -23.29
CA GLU A 160 22.31 -11.38 -24.28
C GLU A 160 21.34 -10.66 -25.22
N VAL A 161 20.02 -10.90 -25.05
CA VAL A 161 18.96 -10.22 -25.78
C VAL A 161 18.50 -9.02 -24.96
N PHE A 162 18.39 -7.87 -25.59
CA PHE A 162 17.77 -6.69 -25.01
C PHE A 162 16.63 -6.18 -25.87
N SER A 163 15.67 -5.55 -25.21
CA SER A 163 14.53 -4.92 -25.88
C SER A 163 14.65 -3.40 -25.75
N ILE A 164 14.27 -2.72 -26.81
CA ILE A 164 14.07 -1.28 -26.86
C ILE A 164 12.59 -1.04 -27.02
N SER A 165 11.97 -0.40 -26.05
CA SER A 165 10.55 -0.09 -26.01
C SER A 165 10.35 1.40 -26.15
N VAL A 166 9.53 1.83 -27.09
CA VAL A 166 9.20 3.23 -27.32
C VAL A 166 7.72 3.44 -27.03
N THR A 167 7.42 4.42 -26.21
CA THR A 167 6.06 4.76 -25.80
C THR A 167 5.63 6.09 -26.37
N SER A 168 4.60 6.12 -27.22
CA SER A 168 4.04 7.32 -27.84
C SER A 168 2.51 7.34 -27.78
N ALA A 169 1.91 8.50 -28.04
CA ALA A 169 0.47 8.66 -28.21
C ALA A 169 -0.04 8.06 -29.55
N SER A 170 0.82 7.99 -30.57
CA SER A 170 0.53 7.33 -31.86
C SER A 170 1.21 5.97 -31.92
N PRO A 171 0.47 4.89 -32.22
CA PRO A 171 1.03 3.55 -32.37
C PRO A 171 2.01 3.43 -33.55
N GLU A 172 1.73 4.11 -34.65
CA GLU A 172 2.61 4.11 -35.85
C GLU A 172 3.92 4.87 -35.57
N GLU A 173 3.84 5.94 -34.80
CA GLU A 173 5.03 6.71 -34.40
C GLU A 173 5.92 5.90 -33.47
N ALA A 174 5.35 5.20 -32.48
CA ALA A 174 6.09 4.33 -31.57
C ALA A 174 6.84 3.22 -32.34
N GLU A 175 6.18 2.57 -33.30
CA GLU A 175 6.81 1.59 -34.17
C GLU A 175 7.95 2.19 -35.00
N LYS A 176 7.70 3.32 -35.67
CA LYS A 176 8.69 4.01 -36.50
C LYS A 176 9.95 4.35 -35.74
N ILE A 177 9.78 4.94 -34.54
CA ILE A 177 10.92 5.31 -33.68
C ILE A 177 11.70 4.06 -33.26
N ALA A 178 11.00 3.02 -32.80
CA ALA A 178 11.64 1.80 -32.33
C ALA A 178 12.44 1.10 -33.45
N ASN A 179 11.91 1.07 -34.67
CA ASN A 179 12.58 0.48 -35.83
C ASN A 179 13.75 1.34 -36.30
N THR A 180 13.62 2.67 -36.33
CA THR A 180 14.75 3.57 -36.64
C THR A 180 15.91 3.40 -35.65
N ILE A 181 15.59 3.27 -34.35
CA ILE A 181 16.61 2.97 -33.35
C ILE A 181 17.27 1.61 -33.62
N ALA A 182 16.47 0.57 -33.93
CA ALA A 182 16.98 -0.76 -34.18
C ALA A 182 17.92 -0.81 -35.40
N GLU A 183 17.72 0.03 -36.39
CA GLU A 183 18.55 0.15 -37.60
C GLU A 183 19.83 0.97 -37.36
N LEU A 184 19.75 2.06 -36.60
CA LEU A 184 20.89 2.96 -36.34
C LEU A 184 21.82 2.41 -35.27
N LEU A 185 21.29 1.82 -34.22
CA LEU A 185 22.06 1.44 -33.03
C LEU A 185 23.20 0.44 -33.30
N PRO A 186 23.06 -0.59 -34.14
CA PRO A 186 24.16 -1.51 -34.44
C PRO A 186 25.37 -0.81 -35.03
N ASN A 187 25.18 0.12 -35.98
CA ASN A 187 26.25 0.89 -36.59
C ASN A 187 26.93 1.79 -35.55
N ARG A 188 26.13 2.48 -34.74
CA ARG A 188 26.62 3.35 -33.69
C ARG A 188 27.45 2.62 -32.64
N ILE A 189 27.02 1.42 -32.24
CA ILE A 189 27.76 0.58 -31.30
C ILE A 189 29.07 0.08 -31.93
N ALA A 190 29.06 -0.35 -33.20
CA ALA A 190 30.26 -0.81 -33.90
C ALA A 190 31.31 0.30 -34.02
N ASP A 191 30.89 1.55 -34.19
CA ASP A 191 31.79 2.72 -34.28
C ASP A 191 32.46 3.06 -32.92
N ILE A 192 31.79 2.76 -31.81
CA ILE A 192 32.23 3.12 -30.46
C ILE A 192 32.97 1.98 -29.76
N VAL A 193 32.49 0.74 -29.94
CA VAL A 193 32.98 -0.47 -29.24
C VAL A 193 33.55 -1.46 -30.25
N GLU A 194 34.88 -1.46 -30.34
CA GLU A 194 35.56 -2.37 -31.24
C GLU A 194 35.26 -3.85 -30.94
N GLY A 195 34.99 -4.63 -31.98
CA GLY A 195 34.75 -6.08 -31.85
C GLY A 195 33.35 -6.47 -31.38
N SER A 196 32.50 -5.51 -31.13
CA SER A 196 31.08 -5.78 -30.78
C SER A 196 30.21 -5.82 -32.05
N SER A 197 29.21 -6.67 -32.04
CA SER A 197 28.17 -6.65 -33.07
C SER A 197 26.79 -6.85 -32.44
N VAL A 198 25.86 -6.05 -32.88
CA VAL A 198 24.44 -6.14 -32.48
C VAL A 198 23.65 -6.56 -33.70
N ARG A 199 22.73 -7.52 -33.53
CA ARG A 199 21.83 -7.99 -34.58
C ARG A 199 20.39 -7.81 -34.16
N ILE A 200 19.57 -7.37 -35.08
CA ILE A 200 18.13 -7.27 -34.86
C ILE A 200 17.55 -8.69 -34.85
N VAL A 201 16.85 -9.03 -33.81
CA VAL A 201 16.13 -10.30 -33.64
C VAL A 201 14.71 -10.16 -34.11
N ASP A 202 14.05 -9.06 -33.69
CA ASP A 202 12.66 -8.78 -34.05
C ASP A 202 12.45 -7.27 -34.19
N TYR A 203 11.74 -6.88 -35.22
CA TYR A 203 11.33 -5.51 -35.46
C TYR A 203 10.09 -5.17 -34.64
N ALA A 204 9.98 -3.91 -34.25
CA ALA A 204 8.79 -3.42 -33.62
C ALA A 204 7.59 -3.49 -34.57
N VAL A 205 6.43 -3.83 -34.05
CA VAL A 205 5.15 -3.89 -34.76
C VAL A 205 4.20 -2.86 -34.19
N VAL A 206 3.28 -2.35 -35.01
CA VAL A 206 2.26 -1.40 -34.54
C VAL A 206 1.43 -2.03 -33.43
N PRO A 207 1.48 -1.44 -32.20
CA PRO A 207 0.75 -2.00 -31.07
C PRO A 207 -0.75 -1.84 -31.23
N SER A 208 -1.48 -2.94 -31.18
CA SER A 208 -2.95 -2.95 -31.29
C SER A 208 -3.64 -2.62 -29.95
N LYS A 209 -2.91 -2.69 -28.82
CA LYS A 209 -3.44 -2.45 -27.48
C LYS A 209 -2.69 -1.30 -26.82
N LYS A 210 -3.45 -0.45 -26.12
CA LYS A 210 -2.86 0.60 -25.29
C LYS A 210 -2.14 0.01 -24.08
N THR A 211 -0.96 0.50 -23.78
CA THR A 211 -0.15 0.10 -22.64
C THR A 211 -0.49 0.91 -21.38
N SER A 212 -0.76 2.21 -21.54
CA SER A 212 -1.12 3.12 -20.46
C SER A 212 -2.32 3.99 -20.87
N PRO A 213 -3.16 4.44 -19.90
CA PRO A 213 -3.23 4.04 -18.51
C PRO A 213 -3.86 2.65 -18.32
N SER A 214 -3.39 1.89 -17.33
CA SER A 214 -4.08 0.67 -16.94
C SER A 214 -5.33 1.03 -16.12
N LEU A 215 -6.48 1.04 -16.77
CA LEU A 215 -7.77 1.38 -16.15
C LEU A 215 -8.03 0.59 -14.87
N SER A 216 -7.70 -0.71 -14.90
CA SER A 216 -7.88 -1.59 -13.74
C SER A 216 -7.05 -1.15 -12.53
N LYS A 217 -5.76 -0.82 -12.70
CA LYS A 217 -4.87 -0.38 -11.61
C LYS A 217 -5.34 0.94 -11.01
N ASN A 218 -5.70 1.92 -11.85
CA ASN A 218 -6.13 3.24 -11.38
C ASN A 218 -7.49 3.18 -10.68
N THR A 219 -8.43 2.37 -11.19
CA THR A 219 -9.74 2.15 -10.55
C THR A 219 -9.59 1.44 -9.21
N MET A 220 -8.73 0.43 -9.13
CA MET A 220 -8.44 -0.27 -7.88
C MET A 220 -7.81 0.67 -6.84
N LEU A 221 -6.86 1.51 -7.27
CA LEU A 221 -6.25 2.51 -6.38
C LEU A 221 -7.30 3.51 -5.86
N GLY A 222 -8.19 4.00 -6.75
CA GLY A 222 -9.29 4.87 -6.37
C GLY A 222 -10.27 4.21 -5.40
N ALA A 223 -10.56 2.92 -5.58
CA ALA A 223 -11.40 2.15 -4.66
C ALA A 223 -10.76 2.00 -3.27
N VAL A 224 -9.46 1.65 -3.22
CA VAL A 224 -8.74 1.53 -1.94
C VAL A 224 -8.68 2.86 -1.19
N LEU A 225 -8.36 3.96 -1.88
CA LEU A 225 -8.36 5.29 -1.26
C LEU A 225 -9.75 5.69 -0.77
N GLY A 226 -10.79 5.44 -1.55
CA GLY A 226 -12.17 5.70 -1.15
C GLY A 226 -12.60 4.88 0.06
N PHE A 227 -12.20 3.61 0.13
CA PHE A 227 -12.46 2.75 1.27
C PHE A 227 -11.80 3.27 2.55
N VAL A 228 -10.50 3.59 2.50
CA VAL A 228 -9.75 4.13 3.66
C VAL A 228 -10.34 5.45 4.14
N LEU A 229 -10.64 6.38 3.21
CA LEU A 229 -11.24 7.66 3.55
C LEU A 229 -12.64 7.49 4.16
N SER A 230 -13.49 6.63 3.59
CA SER A 230 -14.82 6.39 4.14
C SER A 230 -14.78 5.78 5.54
N CYS A 231 -13.93 4.78 5.77
CA CYS A 231 -13.73 4.21 7.10
C CYS A 231 -13.25 5.27 8.10
N GLY A 232 -12.29 6.12 7.69
CA GLY A 232 -11.78 7.21 8.53
C GLY A 232 -12.87 8.21 8.92
N VAL A 233 -13.65 8.66 7.95
CA VAL A 233 -14.77 9.59 8.20
C VAL A 233 -15.81 8.97 9.13
N PHE A 234 -16.25 7.73 8.88
CA PHE A 234 -17.21 7.06 9.75
C PHE A 234 -16.67 6.80 11.15
N THR A 235 -15.36 6.51 11.29
CA THR A 235 -14.73 6.39 12.61
C THR A 235 -14.74 7.71 13.35
N VAL A 236 -14.39 8.81 12.69
CA VAL A 236 -14.44 10.15 13.31
C VAL A 236 -15.86 10.54 13.70
N LEU A 237 -16.84 10.29 12.84
CA LEU A 237 -18.25 10.55 13.15
C LEU A 237 -18.74 9.71 14.34
N TYR A 238 -18.29 8.45 14.46
CA TYR A 238 -18.60 7.59 15.59
C TYR A 238 -18.00 8.11 16.90
N LEU A 239 -16.76 8.63 16.85
CA LEU A 239 -16.10 9.21 18.02
C LEU A 239 -16.69 10.57 18.47
N LEU A 240 -17.30 11.31 17.52
CA LEU A 240 -17.96 12.58 17.79
C LEU A 240 -19.45 12.40 18.17
N ASP A 241 -19.97 11.19 18.09
CA ASP A 241 -21.35 10.87 18.45
C ASP A 241 -21.45 10.62 19.97
N ASP A 242 -21.77 11.68 20.71
CA ASP A 242 -21.94 11.67 22.17
C ASP A 242 -23.26 11.03 22.62
N VAL A 243 -23.94 10.29 21.75
CA VAL A 243 -25.21 9.63 22.10
C VAL A 243 -24.96 8.45 23.01
N VAL A 244 -25.55 8.48 24.20
CA VAL A 244 -25.51 7.38 25.17
C VAL A 244 -26.29 6.19 24.61
N HIS A 245 -25.57 5.20 24.07
CA HIS A 245 -26.15 3.99 23.47
C HIS A 245 -26.31 2.82 24.44
N ASN A 246 -25.77 2.92 25.64
CA ASN A 246 -25.74 1.81 26.59
C ASN A 246 -26.15 2.26 27.98
N GLU A 247 -27.03 1.50 28.64
CA GLU A 247 -27.47 1.74 30.01
C GLU A 247 -26.31 1.67 31.03
N ASP A 248 -25.31 0.86 30.75
CA ASP A 248 -24.12 0.72 31.57
C ASP A 248 -23.29 2.01 31.61
N TYR A 249 -23.28 2.81 30.53
CA TYR A 249 -22.59 4.10 30.49
C TYR A 249 -23.16 5.11 31.47
N VAL A 250 -24.48 5.15 31.61
CA VAL A 250 -25.17 6.05 32.58
C VAL A 250 -24.84 5.64 34.00
N ARG A 251 -24.80 4.34 34.28
CA ARG A 251 -24.51 3.80 35.59
C ARG A 251 -23.05 4.08 36.00
N VAL A 252 -22.11 3.92 35.08
CA VAL A 252 -20.66 4.06 35.36
C VAL A 252 -20.25 5.54 35.40
N THR A 253 -20.76 6.37 34.48
CA THR A 253 -20.33 7.76 34.34
C THR A 253 -21.01 8.68 35.36
N PHE A 254 -22.27 8.44 35.68
CA PHE A 254 -23.05 9.32 36.55
C PHE A 254 -23.34 8.72 37.94
N ASP A 255 -22.90 7.48 38.19
CA ASP A 255 -23.15 6.75 39.46
C ASP A 255 -24.64 6.75 39.86
N LEU A 256 -25.54 6.75 38.85
CA LEU A 256 -26.98 6.76 39.05
C LEU A 256 -27.58 5.36 38.84
N PRO A 257 -28.44 4.87 39.76
CA PRO A 257 -29.10 3.60 39.56
C PRO A 257 -30.11 3.70 38.40
N VAL A 258 -29.97 2.85 37.39
CA VAL A 258 -30.98 2.72 36.33
C VAL A 258 -32.20 2.04 36.90
N LEU A 259 -33.31 2.79 37.00
CA LEU A 259 -34.54 2.33 37.63
C LEU A 259 -35.40 1.49 36.69
N ALA A 260 -35.40 1.78 35.41
CA ALA A 260 -36.10 1.01 34.39
C ALA A 260 -35.54 1.28 32.99
N VAL A 261 -35.53 0.27 32.13
CA VAL A 261 -35.21 0.36 30.72
C VAL A 261 -36.53 0.23 29.94
N VAL A 262 -36.84 1.21 29.12
CA VAL A 262 -38.02 1.17 28.23
C VAL A 262 -37.52 0.65 26.86
N PRO A 263 -37.92 -0.55 26.43
CA PRO A 263 -37.56 -1.05 25.12
C PRO A 263 -38.16 -0.18 24.02
N ASP A 264 -37.40 0.07 22.97
CA ASP A 264 -37.87 0.75 21.78
C ASP A 264 -38.89 -0.14 21.05
N LEU A 265 -40.13 0.32 20.94
CA LEU A 265 -41.25 -0.43 20.35
C LEU A 265 -41.42 -0.19 18.84
N THR A 266 -40.43 0.49 18.22
CA THR A 266 -40.46 0.70 16.77
C THR A 266 -39.70 -0.45 16.07
N GLU A 267 -40.47 -1.51 15.71
CA GLU A 267 -40.13 -2.43 14.63
C GLU A 267 -40.61 -1.89 13.28
#